data_8aa5e5f4075e99523b59846988d42a82
#
_entry.id   8aa5e5f4075e99523b59846988d42a82
#
_cell.length_a   1.000
_cell.length_b   1.000
_cell.length_c   1.000
_cell.angle_alpha   90.00
_cell.angle_beta   90.00
_cell.angle_gamma   90.00
#
_symmetry.space_group_name_H-M   'P 1'
#
loop_
_entity.id
_entity.type
_entity.pdbx_description
1 polymer ?
#
loop_
_entity_poly.entity_id
_entity_poly.type
_entity_poly.pdbx_seq_one_letter_code
_entity_poly.pdbx_strand_id
1 'polypeptide(L)'
;MCPISNERKGKDVIYANERLVASNEDVVEEARLMNAEGTGVTGGEPFLVLNRTINFIQCLKESFGEKHHVHIYTSGKNITDEALSRLVNAGLDELRIHIPTFDILKTALEYPIKVGVEIPVIPGAEDVVKRLAAELDQFEVDFLNLNELEFSESNAEEIKKRGINPKTDGFTAEGSEETANRLLHWAKDSLSLDIHYCSARFKDGVQLRNRLLRRARRVAQRYETVSEDGLLVKGVIHGAPSSELENLVAFLMKKFKIKPEMMRVNFEKDRIETSVKIACKIAKKLKERSFEVGILEEYPTHPPRLEVEYTPL
;
A
#
# COMPACT_ATOMS: atom_id res chain seq x y z
N MET A 1 -0.18 -3.60 18.77
CA MET A 1 -0.23 -4.72 17.80
C MET A 1 -0.12 -4.19 16.36
N CYS A 2 0.93 -3.47 16.06
CA CYS A 2 1.12 -2.86 14.73
C CYS A 2 1.70 -3.91 13.75
N PRO A 3 1.13 -4.11 12.56
CA PRO A 3 1.58 -5.11 11.60
C PRO A 3 2.78 -4.64 10.74
N ILE A 4 3.79 -4.05 11.36
CA ILE A 4 5.03 -3.68 10.67
C ILE A 4 5.86 -4.94 10.41
N SER A 5 6.38 -5.10 9.18
CA SER A 5 7.25 -6.22 8.85
C SER A 5 8.53 -6.21 9.69
N ASN A 6 9.02 -7.40 10.04
CA ASN A 6 10.27 -7.54 10.81
C ASN A 6 11.47 -6.91 10.10
N GLU A 7 11.46 -6.85 8.78
CA GLU A 7 12.52 -6.23 7.98
C GLU A 7 12.63 -4.71 8.17
N ARG A 8 11.50 -4.06 8.48
CA ARG A 8 11.42 -2.59 8.66
C ARG A 8 11.49 -2.19 10.13
N LYS A 9 11.15 -3.09 11.05
CA LYS A 9 11.07 -2.81 12.49
C LYS A 9 12.45 -2.43 13.06
N GLY A 10 12.51 -1.29 13.75
CA GLY A 10 13.73 -0.80 14.40
C GLY A 10 14.80 -0.25 13.46
N LYS A 11 14.47 -0.04 12.18
CA LYS A 11 15.36 0.57 11.19
C LYS A 11 14.87 1.98 10.84
N ASP A 12 15.81 2.92 10.68
CA ASP A 12 15.51 4.25 10.15
C ASP A 12 15.52 4.20 8.61
N VAL A 13 14.44 3.67 8.05
CA VAL A 13 14.23 3.54 6.60
C VAL A 13 12.85 4.08 6.22
N ILE A 14 12.74 4.63 5.03
CA ILE A 14 11.50 5.21 4.51
C ILE A 14 11.13 4.48 3.22
N TYR A 15 9.87 4.22 3.07
CA TYR A 15 9.30 3.66 1.86
C TYR A 15 8.12 4.49 1.36
N ALA A 16 8.10 4.77 0.08
CA ALA A 16 6.92 5.23 -0.63
C ALA A 16 6.27 4.00 -1.29
N ASN A 17 5.29 3.40 -0.62
CA ASN A 17 4.79 2.05 -0.87
C ASN A 17 5.92 0.99 -0.81
N GLU A 18 6.31 0.42 -1.95
CA GLU A 18 7.38 -0.57 -2.04
C GLU A 18 8.75 0.03 -2.43
N ARG A 19 8.78 1.32 -2.80
CA ARG A 19 10.01 2.02 -3.20
C ARG A 19 10.78 2.50 -1.97
N LEU A 20 12.04 2.08 -1.84
CA LEU A 20 12.95 2.67 -0.86
C LEU A 20 13.20 4.15 -1.22
N VAL A 21 12.99 5.04 -0.26
CA VAL A 21 13.12 6.49 -0.45
C VAL A 21 14.54 6.93 -0.09
N ALA A 22 15.25 7.47 -1.06
CA ALA A 22 16.56 8.10 -0.88
C ALA A 22 16.47 9.64 -0.87
N SER A 23 15.41 10.20 -1.48
CA SER A 23 15.18 11.64 -1.57
C SER A 23 13.68 11.96 -1.57
N ASN A 24 13.32 13.24 -1.36
CA ASN A 24 11.94 13.70 -1.46
C ASN A 24 11.34 13.45 -2.85
N GLU A 25 12.16 13.51 -3.91
CA GLU A 25 11.74 13.26 -5.29
C GLU A 25 11.18 11.84 -5.46
N ASP A 26 11.69 10.85 -4.74
CA ASP A 26 11.19 9.48 -4.77
C ASP A 26 9.74 9.39 -4.30
N VAL A 27 9.38 10.18 -3.27
CA VAL A 27 8.00 10.23 -2.75
C VAL A 27 7.07 10.88 -3.77
N VAL A 28 7.49 12.01 -4.34
CA VAL A 28 6.73 12.76 -5.36
C VAL A 28 6.54 11.91 -6.62
N GLU A 29 7.60 11.26 -7.08
CA GLU A 29 7.53 10.40 -8.27
C GLU A 29 6.60 9.22 -8.06
N GLU A 30 6.66 8.56 -6.90
CA GLU A 30 5.76 7.45 -6.59
C GLU A 30 4.30 7.91 -6.56
N ALA A 31 4.00 9.04 -5.93
CA ALA A 31 2.66 9.63 -5.91
C ALA A 31 2.18 9.99 -7.34
N ARG A 32 3.07 10.55 -8.18
CA ARG A 32 2.81 10.87 -9.59
C ARG A 32 2.50 9.63 -10.42
N LEU A 33 3.29 8.56 -10.26
CA LEU A 33 3.09 7.29 -10.98
C LEU A 33 1.77 6.61 -10.63
N MET A 34 1.28 6.80 -9.42
CA MET A 34 -0.03 6.28 -8.99
C MET A 34 -1.20 7.22 -9.29
N ASN A 35 -0.95 8.42 -9.79
CA ASN A 35 -1.98 9.47 -9.86
C ASN A 35 -2.71 9.61 -8.53
N ALA A 36 -1.93 9.74 -7.45
CA ALA A 36 -2.46 9.81 -6.10
C ALA A 36 -3.18 11.14 -5.86
N GLU A 37 -4.37 11.07 -5.28
CA GLU A 37 -5.13 12.26 -4.84
C GLU A 37 -4.77 12.65 -3.41
N GLY A 38 -4.06 11.78 -2.70
CA GLY A 38 -3.58 12.01 -1.35
C GLY A 38 -2.51 11.02 -0.92
N THR A 39 -1.88 11.31 0.22
CA THR A 39 -0.80 10.51 0.81
C THR A 39 -1.01 10.30 2.30
N GLY A 40 -0.97 9.06 2.75
CA GLY A 40 -0.94 8.73 4.18
C GLY A 40 0.49 8.53 4.67
N VAL A 41 0.89 9.30 5.68
CA VAL A 41 2.18 9.16 6.36
C VAL A 41 1.98 8.24 7.57
N THR A 42 2.66 7.12 7.54
CA THR A 42 2.56 6.07 8.56
C THR A 42 3.94 5.47 8.86
N GLY A 43 4.00 4.46 9.68
CA GLY A 43 5.23 3.70 9.92
C GLY A 43 5.50 3.53 11.39
N GLY A 44 6.71 3.88 11.88
CA GLY A 44 7.00 3.87 13.32
C GLY A 44 6.18 4.93 14.05
N GLU A 45 6.71 6.13 14.16
CA GLU A 45 5.98 7.28 14.72
C GLU A 45 6.43 8.56 13.99
N PRO A 46 5.59 9.13 13.12
CA PRO A 46 5.95 10.33 12.35
C PRO A 46 6.35 11.54 13.20
N PHE A 47 5.78 11.67 14.39
CA PHE A 47 6.13 12.75 15.31
C PHE A 47 7.54 12.65 15.90
N LEU A 48 8.15 11.45 15.95
CA LEU A 48 9.55 11.28 16.35
C LEU A 48 10.54 11.83 15.33
N VAL A 49 10.13 11.91 14.08
CA VAL A 49 10.94 12.41 12.96
C VAL A 49 10.29 13.63 12.32
N LEU A 50 9.77 14.52 13.14
CA LEU A 50 8.90 15.64 12.79
C LEU A 50 9.41 16.47 11.62
N ASN A 51 10.69 16.89 11.61
CA ASN A 51 11.26 17.70 10.54
C ASN A 51 11.20 16.99 9.18
N ARG A 52 11.47 15.70 9.16
CA ARG A 52 11.39 14.88 7.95
C ARG A 52 9.95 14.74 7.48
N THR A 53 9.02 14.50 8.41
CA THR A 53 7.58 14.45 8.12
C THR A 53 7.08 15.76 7.51
N ILE A 54 7.45 16.89 8.09
CA ILE A 54 7.13 18.23 7.58
C ILE A 54 7.67 18.41 6.15
N ASN A 55 8.92 18.06 5.91
CA ASN A 55 9.53 18.18 4.58
C ASN A 55 8.77 17.37 3.51
N PHE A 56 8.31 16.16 3.85
CA PHE A 56 7.50 15.35 2.92
C PHE A 56 6.15 15.98 2.62
N ILE A 57 5.47 16.52 3.64
CA ILE A 57 4.18 17.19 3.46
C ILE A 57 4.35 18.40 2.53
N GLN A 58 5.33 19.27 2.82
CA GLN A 58 5.61 20.46 2.00
C GLN A 58 5.92 20.08 0.55
N CYS A 59 6.81 19.10 0.35
CA CYS A 59 7.18 18.62 -0.98
C CYS A 59 5.97 18.07 -1.78
N LEU A 60 5.06 17.34 -1.11
CA LEU A 60 3.83 16.87 -1.73
C LEU A 60 2.88 18.00 -2.08
N LYS A 61 2.66 18.97 -1.17
CA LYS A 61 1.81 20.15 -1.43
C LYS A 61 2.39 21.03 -2.53
N GLU A 62 3.68 21.29 -2.55
CA GLU A 62 4.36 22.03 -3.63
C GLU A 62 4.21 21.33 -4.98
N SER A 63 4.28 20.00 -5.02
CA SER A 63 4.24 19.23 -6.27
C SER A 63 2.84 19.03 -6.83
N PHE A 64 1.82 18.91 -5.97
CA PHE A 64 0.45 18.52 -6.36
C PHE A 64 -0.61 19.58 -6.00
N GLY A 65 -0.24 20.62 -5.26
CA GLY A 65 -1.13 21.68 -4.79
C GLY A 65 -1.92 21.31 -3.52
N GLU A 66 -2.65 22.29 -2.98
CA GLU A 66 -3.37 22.20 -1.71
C GLU A 66 -4.44 21.10 -1.68
N LYS A 67 -4.97 20.70 -2.84
CA LYS A 67 -5.99 19.64 -2.94
C LYS A 67 -5.44 18.24 -2.73
N HIS A 68 -4.12 18.06 -2.76
CA HIS A 68 -3.51 16.76 -2.46
C HIS A 68 -3.65 16.48 -0.96
N HIS A 69 -4.56 15.57 -0.60
CA HIS A 69 -4.87 15.27 0.79
C HIS A 69 -3.71 14.56 1.50
N VAL A 70 -3.23 15.13 2.60
CA VAL A 70 -2.18 14.49 3.41
C VAL A 70 -2.71 14.20 4.82
N HIS A 71 -2.62 12.93 5.22
CA HIS A 71 -2.98 12.51 6.56
C HIS A 71 -1.84 11.75 7.26
N ILE A 72 -1.79 11.86 8.58
CA ILE A 72 -0.79 11.20 9.43
C ILE A 72 -1.45 10.19 10.35
N TYR A 73 -0.85 9.00 10.47
CA TYR A 73 -1.15 8.03 11.51
C TYR A 73 -0.16 8.18 12.66
N THR A 74 -0.66 8.26 13.89
CA THR A 74 0.17 8.41 15.08
C THR A 74 -0.37 7.63 16.27
N SER A 75 0.53 7.24 17.15
CA SER A 75 0.16 6.70 18.48
C SER A 75 -0.34 7.78 19.44
N GLY A 76 -0.16 9.06 19.10
CA GLY A 76 -0.50 10.20 19.93
C GLY A 76 0.57 10.60 20.96
N LYS A 77 1.50 9.72 21.28
CA LYS A 77 2.44 9.93 22.42
C LYS A 77 3.34 11.15 22.32
N ASN A 78 3.62 11.62 21.13
CA ASN A 78 4.54 12.74 20.88
C ASN A 78 3.83 13.96 20.27
N ILE A 79 2.52 14.01 20.37
CA ILE A 79 1.74 15.18 19.97
C ILE A 79 1.99 16.30 20.97
N THR A 80 2.40 17.44 20.48
CA THR A 80 2.50 18.71 21.21
C THR A 80 1.87 19.81 20.36
N ASP A 81 1.45 20.89 20.99
CA ASP A 81 0.91 22.06 20.31
C ASP A 81 1.88 22.61 19.24
N GLU A 82 3.17 22.75 19.59
CA GLU A 82 4.20 23.17 18.65
C GLU A 82 4.31 22.24 17.43
N ALA A 83 4.30 20.91 17.67
CA ALA A 83 4.42 19.93 16.59
C ALA A 83 3.21 19.98 15.66
N LEU A 84 1.99 20.08 16.19
CA LEU A 84 0.77 20.21 15.42
C LEU A 84 0.75 21.50 14.61
N SER A 85 1.08 22.65 15.25
CA SER A 85 1.16 23.93 14.57
C SER A 85 2.08 23.86 13.34
N ARG A 86 3.25 23.25 13.48
CA ARG A 86 4.22 23.09 12.39
C ARG A 86 3.74 22.17 11.27
N LEU A 87 3.05 21.08 11.62
CA LEU A 87 2.48 20.15 10.62
C LEU A 87 1.32 20.77 9.85
N VAL A 88 0.43 21.49 10.54
CA VAL A 88 -0.69 22.22 9.92
C VAL A 88 -0.18 23.29 8.98
N ASN A 89 0.83 24.09 9.41
CA ASN A 89 1.47 25.08 8.58
C ASN A 89 2.21 24.49 7.36
N ALA A 90 2.60 23.21 7.42
CA ALA A 90 3.16 22.48 6.30
C ALA A 90 2.12 21.95 5.32
N GLY A 91 0.83 21.98 5.69
CA GLY A 91 -0.29 21.51 4.86
C GLY A 91 -0.86 20.15 5.27
N LEU A 92 -0.77 19.76 6.56
CA LEU A 92 -1.48 18.58 7.07
C LEU A 92 -2.99 18.81 6.99
N ASP A 93 -3.75 17.85 6.43
CA ASP A 93 -5.21 17.93 6.29
C ASP A 93 -5.96 17.08 7.33
N GLU A 94 -5.35 15.96 7.78
CA GLU A 94 -6.04 15.01 8.65
C GLU A 94 -5.05 14.29 9.58
N LEU A 95 -5.47 14.11 10.84
CA LEU A 95 -4.73 13.37 11.86
C LEU A 95 -5.53 12.14 12.30
N ARG A 96 -4.92 10.95 12.23
CA ARG A 96 -5.48 9.68 12.67
C ARG A 96 -4.74 9.18 13.90
N ILE A 97 -5.42 9.16 15.02
CA ILE A 97 -4.83 8.82 16.32
C ILE A 97 -5.21 7.39 16.68
N HIS A 98 -4.21 6.58 17.00
CA HIS A 98 -4.41 5.23 17.51
C HIS A 98 -4.33 5.24 19.04
N ILE A 99 -5.43 4.87 19.72
CA ILE A 99 -5.58 4.88 21.18
C ILE A 99 -5.34 6.28 21.78
N PRO A 100 -6.23 7.24 21.53
CA PRO A 100 -6.08 8.60 22.01
C PRO A 100 -6.22 8.70 23.53
N THR A 101 -5.61 9.75 24.10
CA THR A 101 -6.01 10.31 25.40
C THR A 101 -6.84 11.56 25.15
N PHE A 102 -7.69 11.94 26.11
CA PHE A 102 -8.55 13.12 25.95
C PHE A 102 -7.79 14.42 25.79
N ASP A 103 -6.65 14.57 26.48
CA ASP A 103 -5.80 15.77 26.34
C ASP A 103 -5.26 15.92 24.92
N ILE A 104 -4.84 14.81 24.32
CA ILE A 104 -4.35 14.79 22.94
C ILE A 104 -5.47 15.15 21.95
N LEU A 105 -6.68 14.62 22.15
CA LEU A 105 -7.83 14.94 21.32
C LEU A 105 -8.18 16.43 21.41
N LYS A 106 -8.26 17.00 22.63
CA LYS A 106 -8.52 18.43 22.81
C LYS A 106 -7.50 19.28 22.06
N THR A 107 -6.20 18.99 22.25
CA THR A 107 -5.15 19.73 21.55
C THR A 107 -5.28 19.62 20.04
N ALA A 108 -5.59 18.43 19.50
CA ALA A 108 -5.71 18.23 18.06
C ALA A 108 -6.94 18.95 17.45
N LEU A 109 -8.06 18.95 18.17
CA LEU A 109 -9.32 19.59 17.75
C LEU A 109 -9.27 21.13 17.74
N GLU A 110 -8.24 21.75 18.35
CA GLU A 110 -8.03 23.21 18.25
C GLU A 110 -7.49 23.65 16.87
N TYR A 111 -7.05 22.70 16.04
CA TYR A 111 -6.48 22.97 14.73
C TYR A 111 -7.48 22.78 13.59
N PRO A 112 -7.35 23.52 12.48
CA PRO A 112 -8.27 23.42 11.33
C PRO A 112 -7.95 22.21 10.44
N ILE A 113 -7.85 21.02 11.03
CA ILE A 113 -7.63 19.75 10.35
C ILE A 113 -8.70 18.73 10.79
N LYS A 114 -8.91 17.71 9.99
CA LYS A 114 -9.74 16.59 10.44
C LYS A 114 -9.02 15.75 11.48
N VAL A 115 -9.74 15.38 12.53
CA VAL A 115 -9.21 14.51 13.60
C VAL A 115 -10.05 13.25 13.69
N GLY A 116 -9.42 12.12 13.44
CA GLY A 116 -10.06 10.80 13.54
C GLY A 116 -9.32 9.85 14.46
N VAL A 117 -10.05 8.86 14.93
CA VAL A 117 -9.51 7.76 15.73
C VAL A 117 -9.56 6.48 14.92
N GLU A 118 -8.50 5.67 14.99
CA GLU A 118 -8.41 4.44 14.23
C GLU A 118 -7.95 3.29 15.13
N ILE A 119 -8.82 2.27 15.30
CA ILE A 119 -8.56 1.15 16.20
C ILE A 119 -8.86 -0.20 15.52
N PRO A 120 -8.14 -1.28 15.89
CA PRO A 120 -8.53 -2.63 15.50
C PRO A 120 -9.77 -3.09 16.27
N VAL A 121 -10.65 -3.81 15.61
CA VAL A 121 -11.81 -4.44 16.26
C VAL A 121 -11.42 -5.76 16.88
N ILE A 122 -11.27 -5.76 18.19
CA ILE A 122 -10.94 -6.95 18.96
C ILE A 122 -12.24 -7.65 19.36
N PRO A 123 -12.47 -8.93 18.98
CA PRO A 123 -13.65 -9.70 19.40
C PRO A 123 -13.81 -9.71 20.92
N GLY A 124 -15.02 -9.47 21.40
CA GLY A 124 -15.31 -9.39 22.83
C GLY A 124 -15.03 -8.06 23.51
N ALA A 125 -14.46 -7.06 22.78
CA ALA A 125 -14.20 -5.71 23.31
C ALA A 125 -15.30 -4.70 23.01
N GLU A 126 -16.52 -5.13 22.64
CA GLU A 126 -17.63 -4.25 22.22
C GLU A 126 -17.94 -3.13 23.20
N ASP A 127 -18.03 -3.46 24.51
CA ASP A 127 -18.38 -2.46 25.52
C ASP A 127 -17.28 -1.40 25.71
N VAL A 128 -16.02 -1.78 25.46
CA VAL A 128 -14.90 -0.83 25.48
C VAL A 128 -14.99 0.11 24.29
N VAL A 129 -15.27 -0.42 23.10
CA VAL A 129 -15.40 0.39 21.89
C VAL A 129 -16.63 1.30 21.95
N LYS A 130 -17.77 0.81 22.50
CA LYS A 130 -18.97 1.64 22.70
C LYS A 130 -18.73 2.83 23.63
N ARG A 131 -18.02 2.62 24.74
CA ARG A 131 -17.65 3.73 25.63
C ARG A 131 -16.74 4.72 24.93
N LEU A 132 -15.69 4.23 24.25
CA LEU A 132 -14.81 5.09 23.48
C LEU A 132 -15.58 5.89 22.42
N ALA A 133 -16.44 5.25 21.64
CA ALA A 133 -17.22 5.92 20.61
C ALA A 133 -18.15 6.99 21.17
N ALA A 134 -18.80 6.73 22.30
CA ALA A 134 -19.64 7.73 22.98
C ALA A 134 -18.84 8.93 23.51
N GLU A 135 -17.62 8.69 24.00
CA GLU A 135 -16.70 9.74 24.41
C GLU A 135 -16.20 10.57 23.21
N LEU A 136 -15.84 9.91 22.09
CA LEU A 136 -15.42 10.57 20.86
C LEU A 136 -16.55 11.45 20.27
N ASP A 137 -17.79 10.98 20.33
CA ASP A 137 -18.99 11.72 19.90
C ASP A 137 -19.17 13.01 20.71
N GLN A 138 -18.96 12.95 22.05
CA GLN A 138 -19.01 14.13 22.93
C GLN A 138 -17.90 15.16 22.66
N PHE A 139 -16.74 14.71 22.15
CA PHE A 139 -15.64 15.58 21.77
C PHE A 139 -15.76 16.12 20.34
N GLU A 140 -16.81 15.74 19.60
CA GLU A 140 -17.04 16.14 18.21
C GLU A 140 -15.85 15.75 17.29
N VAL A 141 -15.23 14.57 17.55
CA VAL A 141 -14.21 14.01 16.68
C VAL A 141 -14.82 13.68 15.33
N ASP A 142 -14.14 13.95 14.22
CA ASP A 142 -14.70 13.83 12.88
C ASP A 142 -15.11 12.39 12.52
N PHE A 143 -14.31 11.38 12.92
CA PHE A 143 -14.63 9.99 12.61
C PHE A 143 -13.93 8.97 13.53
N LEU A 144 -14.49 7.76 13.55
CA LEU A 144 -13.89 6.56 14.13
C LEU A 144 -13.78 5.47 13.06
N ASN A 145 -12.54 5.05 12.73
CA ASN A 145 -12.30 3.91 11.87
C ASN A 145 -12.10 2.63 12.68
N LEU A 146 -12.94 1.66 12.42
CA LEU A 146 -12.88 0.30 12.95
C LEU A 146 -12.17 -0.58 11.92
N ASN A 147 -10.92 -0.98 12.17
CA ASN A 147 -10.19 -1.88 11.29
C ASN A 147 -10.45 -3.35 11.65
N GLU A 148 -10.70 -4.19 10.66
CA GLU A 148 -10.68 -5.63 10.88
C GLU A 148 -9.34 -6.04 11.50
N LEU A 149 -9.38 -6.87 12.53
CA LEU A 149 -8.17 -7.35 13.18
C LEU A 149 -7.47 -8.37 12.29
N GLU A 150 -6.23 -8.07 11.93
CA GLU A 150 -5.41 -8.90 11.06
C GLU A 150 -4.24 -9.52 11.82
N PHE A 151 -3.95 -10.79 11.53
CA PHE A 151 -2.76 -11.48 11.98
C PHE A 151 -1.57 -11.09 11.10
N SER A 152 -0.44 -10.89 11.75
CA SER A 152 0.86 -10.67 11.11
C SER A 152 1.93 -11.44 11.87
N GLU A 153 3.11 -11.59 11.30
CA GLU A 153 4.25 -12.21 11.98
C GLU A 153 4.56 -11.56 13.33
N SER A 154 4.34 -10.25 13.44
CA SER A 154 4.70 -9.46 14.62
C SER A 154 3.64 -9.49 15.73
N ASN A 155 2.38 -9.89 15.46
CA ASN A 155 1.28 -9.84 16.42
C ASN A 155 0.56 -11.18 16.65
N ALA A 156 0.81 -12.18 15.81
CA ALA A 156 0.06 -13.44 15.83
C ALA A 156 0.06 -14.15 17.17
N GLU A 157 1.21 -14.20 17.85
CA GLU A 157 1.31 -14.84 19.17
C GLU A 157 0.49 -14.10 20.23
N GLU A 158 0.52 -12.78 20.22
CA GLU A 158 -0.21 -11.94 21.18
C GLU A 158 -1.73 -12.09 20.99
N ILE A 159 -2.19 -12.12 19.74
CA ILE A 159 -3.61 -12.32 19.40
C ILE A 159 -4.06 -13.73 19.83
N LYS A 160 -3.27 -14.76 19.54
CA LYS A 160 -3.56 -16.15 19.93
C LYS A 160 -3.62 -16.32 21.45
N LYS A 161 -2.75 -15.68 22.22
CA LYS A 161 -2.78 -15.68 23.70
C LYS A 161 -4.10 -15.14 24.26
N ARG A 162 -4.81 -14.31 23.51
CA ARG A 162 -6.16 -13.81 23.86
C ARG A 162 -7.29 -14.75 23.44
N GLY A 163 -6.98 -15.94 22.94
CA GLY A 163 -7.96 -16.93 22.50
C GLY A 163 -8.63 -16.60 21.17
N ILE A 164 -8.07 -15.69 20.38
CA ILE A 164 -8.58 -15.28 19.06
C ILE A 164 -7.85 -16.11 17.99
N ASN A 165 -8.62 -16.73 17.10
CA ASN A 165 -8.10 -17.54 16.01
C ASN A 165 -8.19 -16.81 14.67
N PRO A 166 -7.35 -17.16 13.69
CA PRO A 166 -7.52 -16.68 12.34
C PRO A 166 -8.69 -17.39 11.66
N LYS A 167 -9.40 -16.67 10.75
CA LYS A 167 -10.36 -17.25 9.82
C LYS A 167 -9.66 -18.23 8.85
N THR A 168 -10.43 -18.85 7.96
CA THR A 168 -9.93 -19.76 6.92
C THR A 168 -8.96 -19.13 5.92
N ASP A 169 -8.97 -17.81 5.80
CA ASP A 169 -8.01 -17.04 4.99
C ASP A 169 -6.60 -16.99 5.63
N GLY A 170 -6.48 -17.34 6.90
CA GLY A 170 -5.22 -17.42 7.65
C GLY A 170 -4.73 -16.08 8.20
N PHE A 171 -5.36 -14.95 7.86
CA PHE A 171 -4.87 -13.61 8.26
C PHE A 171 -5.90 -12.71 8.92
N THR A 172 -7.21 -12.87 8.70
CA THR A 172 -8.23 -12.12 9.44
C THR A 172 -8.69 -12.86 10.70
N ALA A 173 -9.06 -12.10 11.74
CA ALA A 173 -9.45 -12.67 13.03
C ALA A 173 -10.93 -13.07 13.05
N GLU A 174 -11.21 -14.29 13.55
CA GLU A 174 -12.58 -14.73 13.80
C GLU A 174 -13.31 -13.79 14.75
N GLY A 175 -14.56 -13.43 14.43
CA GLY A 175 -15.40 -12.56 15.25
C GLY A 175 -15.13 -11.07 15.12
N SER A 176 -14.08 -10.62 14.43
CA SER A 176 -13.77 -9.19 14.26
C SER A 176 -14.82 -8.48 13.40
N GLU A 177 -15.16 -9.03 12.24
CA GLU A 177 -16.18 -8.49 11.35
C GLU A 177 -17.56 -8.46 11.98
N GLU A 178 -17.95 -9.53 12.64
CA GLU A 178 -19.25 -9.64 13.33
C GLU A 178 -19.35 -8.60 14.46
N THR A 179 -18.26 -8.40 15.20
CA THR A 179 -18.16 -7.38 16.25
C THR A 179 -18.30 -5.98 15.66
N ALA A 180 -17.59 -5.69 14.56
CA ALA A 180 -17.69 -4.41 13.86
C ALA A 180 -19.12 -4.13 13.38
N ASN A 181 -19.79 -5.12 12.77
CA ASN A 181 -21.17 -4.98 12.30
C ASN A 181 -22.15 -4.69 13.44
N ARG A 182 -22.01 -5.34 14.60
CA ARG A 182 -22.83 -5.02 15.78
C ARG A 182 -22.58 -3.62 16.31
N LEU A 183 -21.32 -3.16 16.30
CA LEU A 183 -20.95 -1.79 16.69
C LEU A 183 -21.55 -0.76 15.75
N LEU A 184 -21.46 -0.96 14.43
CA LEU A 184 -22.04 -0.06 13.43
C LEU A 184 -23.56 0.02 13.57
N HIS A 185 -24.22 -1.12 13.79
CA HIS A 185 -25.69 -1.15 13.98
C HIS A 185 -26.10 -0.39 15.24
N TRP A 186 -25.41 -0.60 16.35
CA TRP A 186 -25.65 0.15 17.58
C TRP A 186 -25.39 1.65 17.42
N ALA A 187 -24.28 2.03 16.78
CA ALA A 187 -23.88 3.42 16.64
C ALA A 187 -24.86 4.24 15.80
N LYS A 188 -25.44 3.65 14.76
CA LYS A 188 -26.40 4.31 13.86
C LYS A 188 -27.56 5.00 14.57
N ASP A 189 -28.05 4.38 15.64
CA ASP A 189 -29.20 4.88 16.39
C ASP A 189 -28.79 5.64 17.67
N SER A 190 -27.49 5.67 18.00
CA SER A 190 -27.00 6.14 19.29
C SER A 190 -26.04 7.31 19.23
N LEU A 191 -25.38 7.54 18.11
CA LEU A 191 -24.29 8.52 17.97
C LEU A 191 -24.43 9.37 16.71
N SER A 192 -23.85 10.58 16.77
CA SER A 192 -23.66 11.46 15.61
C SER A 192 -22.30 11.24 14.93
N LEU A 193 -21.37 10.61 15.62
CA LEU A 193 -20.01 10.30 15.16
C LEU A 193 -20.03 9.45 13.89
N ASP A 194 -19.27 9.86 12.90
CA ASP A 194 -19.10 9.08 11.66
C ASP A 194 -18.20 7.86 11.94
N ILE A 195 -18.75 6.66 11.83
CA ILE A 195 -18.04 5.40 12.11
C ILE A 195 -17.95 4.55 10.86
N HIS A 196 -16.71 4.22 10.46
CA HIS A 196 -16.41 3.38 9.32
C HIS A 196 -15.80 2.05 9.74
N TYR A 197 -16.22 0.97 9.07
CA TYR A 197 -15.55 -0.32 9.17
C TYR A 197 -14.70 -0.57 7.92
N CYS A 198 -13.42 -0.81 8.11
CA CYS A 198 -12.46 -1.12 7.06
C CYS A 198 -12.06 -2.60 7.14
N SER A 199 -12.67 -3.44 6.30
CA SER A 199 -12.31 -4.85 6.22
C SER A 199 -10.99 -5.06 5.48
N ALA A 200 -10.27 -6.15 5.80
CA ALA A 200 -9.08 -6.58 5.08
C ALA A 200 -9.39 -6.81 3.59
N ARG A 201 -10.53 -7.46 3.31
CA ARG A 201 -11.01 -7.68 1.95
C ARG A 201 -11.20 -6.39 1.15
N PHE A 202 -11.68 -5.32 1.79
CA PHE A 202 -11.83 -4.02 1.13
C PHE A 202 -10.46 -3.38 0.86
N LYS A 203 -9.53 -3.46 1.83
CA LYS A 203 -8.17 -2.95 1.68
C LYS A 203 -7.45 -3.61 0.49
N ASP A 204 -7.52 -4.94 0.38
CA ASP A 204 -6.85 -5.69 -0.67
C ASP A 204 -7.61 -5.66 -1.99
N GLY A 205 -8.87 -6.05 -1.99
CA GLY A 205 -9.67 -6.20 -3.20
C GLY A 205 -10.08 -4.90 -3.87
N VAL A 206 -10.07 -3.78 -3.15
CA VAL A 206 -10.48 -2.48 -3.69
C VAL A 206 -9.33 -1.47 -3.63
N GLN A 207 -8.81 -1.18 -2.45
CA GLN A 207 -7.82 -0.10 -2.29
C GLN A 207 -6.48 -0.46 -2.95
N LEU A 208 -5.90 -1.61 -2.62
CA LEU A 208 -4.64 -2.07 -3.20
C LEU A 208 -4.80 -2.29 -4.71
N ARG A 209 -5.83 -3.01 -5.14
CA ARG A 209 -6.12 -3.25 -6.56
C ARG A 209 -6.22 -1.96 -7.36
N ASN A 210 -6.96 -0.96 -6.87
CA ASN A 210 -7.10 0.33 -7.55
C ASN A 210 -5.77 1.09 -7.59
N ARG A 211 -4.95 1.02 -6.55
CA ARG A 211 -3.60 1.57 -6.52
C ARG A 211 -2.72 0.93 -7.59
N LEU A 212 -2.70 -0.40 -7.65
CA LEU A 212 -1.93 -1.15 -8.65
C LEU A 212 -2.39 -0.85 -10.08
N LEU A 213 -3.69 -0.81 -10.34
CA LEU A 213 -4.25 -0.45 -11.65
C LEU A 213 -3.82 0.95 -12.12
N ARG A 214 -3.87 1.96 -11.24
CA ARG A 214 -3.43 3.31 -11.59
C ARG A 214 -1.95 3.34 -11.93
N ARG A 215 -1.12 2.66 -11.12
CA ARG A 215 0.32 2.58 -11.37
C ARG A 215 0.64 1.79 -12.65
N ALA A 216 0.06 0.60 -12.82
CA ALA A 216 0.26 -0.24 -13.98
C ALA A 216 0.00 0.50 -15.30
N ARG A 217 -1.08 1.26 -15.39
CA ARG A 217 -1.43 2.06 -16.58
C ARG A 217 -0.39 3.12 -16.92
N ARG A 218 0.43 3.56 -15.97
CA ARG A 218 1.47 4.58 -16.19
C ARG A 218 2.85 4.00 -16.44
N VAL A 219 3.14 2.81 -15.91
CA VAL A 219 4.47 2.21 -16.01
C VAL A 219 4.56 1.08 -17.04
N ALA A 220 3.41 0.61 -17.55
CA ALA A 220 3.36 -0.47 -18.53
C ALA A 220 4.12 -0.11 -19.82
N GLN A 221 4.96 -1.02 -20.27
CA GLN A 221 5.65 -0.93 -21.55
C GLN A 221 4.69 -1.33 -22.69
N ARG A 222 5.04 -0.99 -23.93
CA ARG A 222 4.19 -1.28 -25.10
C ARG A 222 3.90 -2.76 -25.31
N TYR A 223 4.76 -3.63 -24.82
CA TYR A 223 4.61 -5.07 -24.90
C TYR A 223 3.89 -5.69 -23.70
N GLU A 224 3.68 -4.93 -22.62
CA GLU A 224 2.98 -5.40 -21.42
C GLU A 224 1.47 -5.17 -21.53
N THR A 225 0.71 -6.06 -20.92
CA THR A 225 -0.75 -5.94 -20.75
C THR A 225 -1.05 -5.78 -19.28
N VAL A 226 -1.99 -4.92 -18.92
CA VAL A 226 -2.44 -4.75 -17.53
C VAL A 226 -3.61 -5.71 -17.29
N SER A 227 -3.49 -6.57 -16.26
CA SER A 227 -4.57 -7.46 -15.84
C SER A 227 -5.69 -6.71 -15.12
N GLU A 228 -6.81 -7.39 -14.87
CA GLU A 228 -7.93 -6.82 -14.09
C GLU A 228 -7.52 -6.50 -12.63
N ASP A 229 -6.54 -7.21 -12.09
CA ASP A 229 -6.00 -7.01 -10.74
C ASP A 229 -4.85 -6.00 -10.68
N GLY A 230 -4.50 -5.40 -11.83
CA GLY A 230 -3.46 -4.37 -11.91
C GLY A 230 -2.04 -4.93 -11.99
N LEU A 231 -1.89 -6.21 -12.34
CA LEU A 231 -0.58 -6.80 -12.64
C LEU A 231 -0.13 -6.47 -14.06
N LEU A 232 1.18 -6.50 -14.29
CA LEU A 232 1.78 -6.40 -15.62
C LEU A 232 2.03 -7.80 -16.16
N VAL A 233 1.40 -8.12 -17.29
CA VAL A 233 1.49 -9.42 -17.94
C VAL A 233 2.32 -9.30 -19.21
N LYS A 234 3.31 -10.15 -19.36
CA LYS A 234 4.25 -10.14 -20.49
C LYS A 234 4.72 -11.55 -20.85
N GLY A 235 5.25 -11.69 -22.05
CA GLY A 235 6.01 -12.86 -22.46
C GLY A 235 7.48 -12.72 -22.06
N VAL A 236 8.10 -13.79 -21.64
CA VAL A 236 9.51 -13.83 -21.27
C VAL A 236 10.23 -14.98 -21.99
N ILE A 237 11.52 -14.77 -22.31
CA ILE A 237 12.38 -15.75 -22.97
C ILE A 237 13.65 -15.85 -22.16
N HIS A 238 13.93 -17.04 -21.64
CA HIS A 238 15.11 -17.39 -20.85
C HIS A 238 16.01 -18.37 -21.61
N GLY A 239 17.23 -18.59 -21.12
CA GLY A 239 18.15 -19.62 -21.62
C GLY A 239 19.32 -19.08 -22.46
N ALA A 240 19.43 -17.75 -22.62
CA ALA A 240 20.64 -17.13 -23.15
C ALA A 240 21.45 -16.50 -22.01
N PRO A 241 22.79 -16.62 -22.01
CA PRO A 241 23.63 -15.86 -21.09
C PRO A 241 23.53 -14.37 -21.37
N SER A 242 23.75 -13.52 -20.34
CA SER A 242 23.65 -12.06 -20.46
C SER A 242 24.40 -11.48 -21.66
N SER A 243 25.59 -12.01 -21.95
CA SER A 243 26.43 -11.58 -23.08
C SER A 243 25.83 -11.86 -24.47
N GLU A 244 24.84 -12.74 -24.57
CA GLU A 244 24.20 -13.14 -25.82
C GLU A 244 22.77 -12.59 -25.98
N LEU A 245 22.20 -11.93 -24.98
CA LEU A 245 20.84 -11.42 -25.04
C LEU A 245 20.61 -10.43 -26.17
N GLU A 246 21.56 -9.55 -26.46
CA GLU A 246 21.46 -8.60 -27.57
C GLU A 246 21.50 -9.30 -28.92
N ASN A 247 22.35 -10.34 -29.05
CA ASN A 247 22.40 -11.16 -30.26
C ASN A 247 21.10 -11.93 -30.47
N LEU A 248 20.49 -12.43 -29.38
CA LEU A 248 19.19 -13.08 -29.42
C LEU A 248 18.09 -12.10 -29.85
N VAL A 249 18.08 -10.86 -29.36
CA VAL A 249 17.16 -9.81 -29.82
C VAL A 249 17.33 -9.59 -31.33
N ALA A 250 18.55 -9.39 -31.82
CA ALA A 250 18.83 -9.21 -33.24
C ALA A 250 18.33 -10.39 -34.09
N PHE A 251 18.53 -11.62 -33.60
CA PHE A 251 17.99 -12.83 -34.24
C PHE A 251 16.47 -12.83 -34.26
N LEU A 252 15.80 -12.50 -33.15
CA LEU A 252 14.34 -12.45 -33.06
C LEU A 252 13.74 -11.41 -34.00
N MET A 253 14.35 -10.23 -34.06
CA MET A 253 13.96 -9.16 -35.00
C MET A 253 14.05 -9.63 -36.46
N LYS A 254 15.19 -10.21 -36.82
CA LYS A 254 15.44 -10.67 -38.21
C LYS A 254 14.54 -11.84 -38.61
N LYS A 255 14.45 -12.86 -37.75
CA LYS A 255 13.76 -14.12 -38.08
C LYS A 255 12.23 -14.01 -37.96
N PHE A 256 11.72 -13.34 -36.94
CA PHE A 256 10.31 -13.26 -36.65
C PHE A 256 9.71 -11.89 -37.00
N LYS A 257 10.50 -10.95 -37.50
CA LYS A 257 10.11 -9.58 -37.86
C LYS A 257 9.45 -8.83 -36.67
N ILE A 258 9.98 -9.04 -35.48
CA ILE A 258 9.50 -8.37 -34.27
C ILE A 258 10.10 -6.97 -34.24
N LYS A 259 9.26 -5.97 -33.96
CA LYS A 259 9.71 -4.58 -33.85
C LYS A 259 10.51 -4.36 -32.57
N PRO A 260 11.56 -3.49 -32.56
CA PRO A 260 12.38 -3.23 -31.36
C PRO A 260 11.58 -2.81 -30.14
N GLU A 261 10.59 -1.94 -30.33
CA GLU A 261 9.73 -1.42 -29.25
C GLU A 261 8.83 -2.48 -28.59
N MET A 262 8.77 -3.67 -29.18
CA MET A 262 8.01 -4.83 -28.65
C MET A 262 8.87 -5.82 -27.88
N MET A 263 10.14 -5.48 -27.62
CA MET A 263 11.07 -6.29 -26.84
C MET A 263 11.96 -5.41 -25.99
N ARG A 264 12.37 -5.95 -24.86
CA ARG A 264 13.37 -5.35 -23.96
C ARG A 264 14.29 -6.44 -23.42
N VAL A 265 15.58 -6.14 -23.34
CA VAL A 265 16.51 -6.95 -22.57
C VAL A 265 16.42 -6.56 -21.11
N ASN A 266 16.25 -7.56 -20.26
CA ASN A 266 16.36 -7.41 -18.81
C ASN A 266 17.64 -8.15 -18.35
N PHE A 267 18.71 -7.38 -18.19
CA PHE A 267 20.02 -7.94 -17.81
C PHE A 267 20.05 -8.41 -16.34
N GLU A 268 19.22 -7.82 -15.46
CA GLU A 268 19.15 -8.23 -14.05
C GLU A 268 18.54 -9.62 -13.86
N LYS A 269 17.64 -10.00 -14.79
CA LYS A 269 16.92 -11.27 -14.76
C LYS A 269 17.36 -12.23 -15.87
N ASP A 270 18.42 -11.92 -16.63
CA ASP A 270 18.95 -12.71 -17.74
C ASP A 270 17.87 -13.19 -18.71
N ARG A 271 17.03 -12.25 -19.20
CA ARG A 271 15.91 -12.59 -20.07
C ARG A 271 15.57 -11.50 -21.08
N ILE A 272 14.84 -11.90 -22.13
CA ILE A 272 14.14 -10.96 -23.02
C ILE A 272 12.66 -10.91 -22.63
N GLU A 273 12.13 -9.71 -22.52
CA GLU A 273 10.73 -9.43 -22.28
C GLU A 273 10.05 -9.00 -23.58
N THR A 274 8.84 -9.49 -23.83
CA THR A 274 8.06 -9.22 -25.05
C THR A 274 6.55 -9.33 -24.75
N SER A 275 5.70 -9.16 -25.74
CA SER A 275 4.26 -9.36 -25.53
C SER A 275 3.89 -10.85 -25.45
N VAL A 276 2.84 -11.16 -24.69
CA VAL A 276 2.25 -12.50 -24.59
C VAL A 276 1.98 -13.08 -25.98
N LYS A 277 1.37 -12.28 -26.87
CA LYS A 277 1.06 -12.68 -28.24
C LYS A 277 2.31 -13.10 -29.03
N ILE A 278 3.41 -12.37 -28.88
CA ILE A 278 4.68 -12.69 -29.54
C ILE A 278 5.27 -13.97 -28.93
N ALA A 279 5.33 -14.05 -27.59
CA ALA A 279 5.84 -15.22 -26.89
C ALA A 279 5.11 -16.50 -27.32
N CYS A 280 3.78 -16.53 -27.30
CA CYS A 280 2.99 -17.66 -27.77
C CYS A 280 3.30 -18.05 -29.24
N LYS A 281 3.46 -17.07 -30.13
CA LYS A 281 3.73 -17.31 -31.55
C LYS A 281 5.09 -17.96 -31.80
N ILE A 282 6.10 -17.63 -30.99
CA ILE A 282 7.48 -18.07 -31.22
C ILE A 282 7.92 -19.21 -30.30
N ALA A 283 7.18 -19.51 -29.23
CA ALA A 283 7.52 -20.47 -28.19
C ALA A 283 7.99 -21.82 -28.76
N LYS A 284 7.19 -22.47 -29.61
CA LYS A 284 7.55 -23.76 -30.21
C LYS A 284 8.93 -23.76 -30.93
N LYS A 285 9.20 -22.70 -31.70
CA LYS A 285 10.47 -22.60 -32.49
C LYS A 285 11.68 -22.27 -31.58
N LEU A 286 11.44 -21.60 -30.47
CA LEU A 286 12.50 -21.30 -29.49
C LEU A 286 12.80 -22.50 -28.61
N LYS A 287 11.80 -23.28 -28.22
CA LYS A 287 11.99 -24.55 -27.49
C LYS A 287 12.85 -25.54 -28.27
N GLU A 288 12.69 -25.63 -29.59
CA GLU A 288 13.54 -26.44 -30.48
C GLU A 288 15.04 -26.01 -30.42
N ARG A 289 15.32 -24.82 -29.86
CA ARG A 289 16.66 -24.25 -29.68
C ARG A 289 17.08 -24.17 -28.20
N SER A 290 16.40 -24.91 -27.34
CA SER A 290 16.66 -24.95 -25.89
C SER A 290 16.43 -23.65 -25.14
N PHE A 291 15.62 -22.73 -25.64
CA PHE A 291 15.15 -21.57 -24.91
C PHE A 291 13.85 -21.89 -24.16
N GLU A 292 13.71 -21.34 -22.97
CA GLU A 292 12.47 -21.38 -22.22
C GLU A 292 11.64 -20.14 -22.55
N VAL A 293 10.37 -20.34 -22.84
CA VAL A 293 9.42 -19.25 -23.13
C VAL A 293 8.21 -19.40 -22.23
N GLY A 294 7.80 -18.30 -21.61
CA GLY A 294 6.65 -18.30 -20.72
C GLY A 294 5.92 -16.97 -20.68
N ILE A 295 4.81 -16.97 -19.95
CA ILE A 295 4.05 -15.78 -19.58
C ILE A 295 4.38 -15.47 -18.14
N LEU A 296 4.66 -14.20 -17.84
CA LEU A 296 4.99 -13.72 -16.53
C LEU A 296 4.01 -12.65 -16.11
N GLU A 297 3.55 -12.74 -14.88
CA GLU A 297 2.80 -11.70 -14.18
C GLU A 297 3.65 -11.11 -13.05
N GLU A 298 3.70 -9.80 -12.96
CA GLU A 298 4.45 -9.11 -11.91
C GLU A 298 3.71 -7.86 -11.40
N TYR A 299 3.99 -7.48 -10.15
CA TYR A 299 3.47 -6.23 -9.61
C TYR A 299 4.07 -5.02 -10.36
N PRO A 300 3.27 -3.96 -10.64
CA PRO A 300 3.76 -2.74 -11.28
C PRO A 300 4.55 -1.83 -10.32
N THR A 301 5.25 -2.39 -9.33
CA THR A 301 5.98 -1.66 -8.30
C THR A 301 7.29 -1.06 -8.82
N HIS A 302 8.01 -0.32 -7.97
CA HIS A 302 9.37 0.12 -8.29
C HIS A 302 10.28 -1.11 -8.48
N PRO A 303 11.20 -1.11 -9.47
CA PRO A 303 12.14 -2.22 -9.67
C PRO A 303 13.05 -2.48 -8.43
N PRO A 304 13.46 -3.74 -8.19
CA PRO A 304 13.03 -4.92 -8.92
C PRO A 304 11.58 -5.30 -8.61
N ARG A 305 10.80 -5.54 -9.68
CA ARG A 305 9.40 -5.92 -9.54
C ARG A 305 9.25 -7.35 -9.02
N LEU A 306 8.30 -7.55 -8.12
CA LEU A 306 7.98 -8.88 -7.60
C LEU A 306 7.17 -9.67 -8.62
N GLU A 307 7.65 -10.85 -8.97
CA GLU A 307 6.99 -11.80 -9.84
C GLU A 307 5.92 -12.56 -9.07
N VAL A 308 4.73 -12.67 -9.64
CA VAL A 308 3.54 -13.29 -9.03
C VAL A 308 3.35 -14.69 -9.57
N GLU A 309 3.34 -14.83 -10.89
CA GLU A 309 3.09 -16.10 -11.55
C GLU A 309 3.91 -16.24 -12.83
N TYR A 310 4.44 -17.45 -13.06
CA TYR A 310 5.09 -17.83 -14.32
C TYR A 310 4.40 -19.04 -14.92
N THR A 311 3.89 -18.89 -16.13
CA THR A 311 3.25 -19.97 -16.90
C THR A 311 4.12 -20.33 -18.09
N PRO A 312 4.74 -21.54 -18.15
CA PRO A 312 5.52 -21.98 -19.31
C PRO A 312 4.63 -22.22 -20.52
N LEU A 313 5.12 -21.85 -21.70
CA LEU A 313 4.42 -22.00 -22.99
C LEU A 313 4.88 -23.23 -23.76
#